data_b4ba46dc650a707b63d49f4e977d625a
#
_entry.id   b4ba46dc650a707b63d49f4e977d625a
#
_cell.length_a   1.000
_cell.length_b   1.000
_cell.length_c   1.000
_cell.angle_alpha   90.00
_cell.angle_beta   90.00
_cell.angle_gamma   90.00
#
_symmetry.space_group_name_H-M   'P 1'
#
loop_
_entity.id
_entity.type
_entity.pdbx_description
1 polymer ?
#
loop_
_entity_poly.entity_id
_entity_poly.type
_entity_poly.pdbx_seq_one_letter_code
_entity_poly.pdbx_strand_id
1 'polypeptide(L)'
;MGKLSKEISALVTESRGLDIAKKESIEWYKKTASSSGDSSVENYNGPFKPGKIYIFRYENPKTKDTLEWWDRNPVVLSLGQHDGKDLGINLNLIPYARKIQLLDKIYDQYESRIDTMVKRGRGDASSEQGIPSFTYERVKPFLEKTGFGAAVRTYIIGLRKNSRVVSYSKWNRVALIDLNDIKGATINKAYSKIGKYIKKHKK
;
A
#
# COMPACT_ATOMS: atom_id res chain seq x y z
N MET A 1 -4.43 20.03 -2.55
CA MET A 1 -3.46 19.01 -3.00
C MET A 1 -2.60 18.67 -1.81
N GLY A 2 -2.60 17.41 -1.39
CA GLY A 2 -1.85 16.95 -0.21
C GLY A 2 -0.34 16.99 -0.46
N LYS A 3 0.44 16.76 0.58
CA LYS A 3 1.91 16.81 0.49
C LYS A 3 2.46 15.69 -0.38
N LEU A 4 1.95 14.47 -0.23
CA LEU A 4 2.37 13.34 -1.06
C LEU A 4 2.10 13.61 -2.56
N SER A 5 0.95 14.22 -2.89
CA SER A 5 0.65 14.63 -4.27
C SER A 5 1.67 15.63 -4.83
N LYS A 6 2.19 16.54 -4.00
CA LYS A 6 3.26 17.47 -4.39
C LYS A 6 4.58 16.72 -4.64
N GLU A 7 4.94 15.80 -3.77
CA GLU A 7 6.14 14.96 -3.92
C GLU A 7 6.05 14.07 -5.18
N ILE A 8 4.88 13.52 -5.49
CA ILE A 8 4.64 12.77 -6.73
C ILE A 8 4.82 13.69 -7.93
N SER A 9 4.28 14.91 -7.89
CA SER A 9 4.43 15.88 -8.98
C SER A 9 5.89 16.26 -9.21
N ALA A 10 6.65 16.47 -8.12
CA ALA A 10 8.09 16.73 -8.19
C ALA A 10 8.84 15.56 -8.82
N LEU A 11 8.56 14.33 -8.38
CA LEU A 11 9.16 13.11 -8.93
C LEU A 11 8.84 12.94 -10.43
N VAL A 12 7.61 13.22 -10.85
CA VAL A 12 7.20 13.17 -12.26
C VAL A 12 7.95 14.21 -13.09
N THR A 13 8.17 15.41 -12.56
CA THR A 13 8.93 16.47 -13.21
C THR A 13 10.40 16.09 -13.35
N GLU A 14 11.01 15.58 -12.28
CA GLU A 14 12.39 15.11 -12.24
C GLU A 14 12.64 13.98 -13.24
N SER A 15 11.72 13.03 -13.32
CA SER A 15 11.77 11.91 -14.28
C SER A 15 11.40 12.30 -15.72
N ARG A 16 11.11 13.59 -15.98
CA ARG A 16 10.69 14.09 -17.30
C ARG A 16 9.40 13.48 -17.85
N GLY A 17 8.49 13.08 -16.96
CA GLY A 17 7.16 12.60 -17.34
C GLY A 17 6.63 11.45 -16.50
N LEU A 18 5.31 11.31 -16.50
CA LEU A 18 4.61 10.32 -15.67
C LEU A 18 4.98 8.87 -16.02
N ASP A 19 5.11 8.55 -17.31
CA ASP A 19 5.39 7.17 -17.73
C ASP A 19 6.82 6.75 -17.34
N ILE A 20 7.77 7.67 -17.41
CA ILE A 20 9.14 7.43 -16.98
C ILE A 20 9.18 7.26 -15.46
N ALA A 21 8.52 8.14 -14.71
CA ALA A 21 8.43 8.05 -13.25
C ALA A 21 7.79 6.72 -12.79
N LYS A 22 6.76 6.24 -13.48
CA LYS A 22 6.16 4.93 -13.24
C LYS A 22 7.15 3.80 -13.50
N LYS A 23 7.84 3.83 -14.64
CA LYS A 23 8.86 2.83 -15.01
C LYS A 23 9.97 2.76 -13.95
N GLU A 24 10.53 3.90 -13.56
CA GLU A 24 11.56 3.98 -12.53
C GLU A 24 11.05 3.47 -11.17
N SER A 25 9.80 3.75 -10.82
CA SER A 25 9.18 3.25 -9.59
C SER A 25 9.00 1.73 -9.60
N ILE A 26 8.66 1.14 -10.75
CA ILE A 26 8.60 -0.32 -10.93
C ILE A 26 9.99 -0.94 -10.85
N GLU A 27 11.01 -0.33 -11.43
CA GLU A 27 12.40 -0.79 -11.36
C GLU A 27 12.92 -0.72 -9.91
N TRP A 28 12.67 0.39 -9.21
CA TRP A 28 12.95 0.51 -7.79
C TRP A 28 12.27 -0.61 -6.99
N TYR A 29 10.99 -0.86 -7.22
CA TYR A 29 10.25 -1.93 -6.54
C TYR A 29 10.88 -3.31 -6.81
N LYS A 30 11.19 -3.66 -8.06
CA LYS A 30 11.81 -4.93 -8.43
C LYS A 30 13.16 -5.11 -7.74
N LYS A 31 14.00 -4.07 -7.76
CA LYS A 31 15.29 -4.06 -7.07
C LYS A 31 15.12 -4.25 -5.57
N THR A 32 14.19 -3.52 -4.99
CA THR A 32 13.87 -3.57 -3.56
C THR A 32 13.33 -4.93 -3.14
N ALA A 33 12.48 -5.55 -3.95
CA ALA A 33 11.92 -6.88 -3.67
C ALA A 33 12.97 -8.01 -3.78
N SER A 34 14.05 -7.81 -4.54
CA SER A 34 15.08 -8.83 -4.80
C SER A 34 16.37 -8.66 -3.99
N SER A 35 16.71 -7.44 -3.54
CA SER A 35 17.98 -7.16 -2.84
C SER A 35 17.78 -6.53 -1.47
N SER A 36 18.70 -6.81 -0.53
CA SER A 36 18.70 -6.29 0.84
C SER A 36 19.38 -4.93 1.02
N GLY A 37 19.80 -4.29 -0.07
CA GLY A 37 20.72 -3.14 0.00
C GLY A 37 20.07 -1.74 -0.04
N ASP A 38 18.75 -1.62 -0.03
CA ASP A 38 18.08 -0.31 -0.04
C ASP A 38 17.68 0.07 1.39
N SER A 39 18.33 1.09 1.95
CA SER A 39 18.04 1.62 3.30
C SER A 39 16.61 2.18 3.47
N SER A 40 15.89 2.38 2.37
CA SER A 40 14.50 2.84 2.39
C SER A 40 13.47 1.74 2.65
N VAL A 41 13.92 0.49 2.78
CA VAL A 41 13.11 -0.67 3.12
C VAL A 41 13.85 -1.55 4.11
N GLU A 42 13.11 -2.04 5.09
CA GLU A 42 13.62 -2.92 6.14
C GLU A 42 13.00 -4.31 6.01
N ASN A 43 13.79 -5.35 6.24
CA ASN A 43 13.27 -6.71 6.34
C ASN A 43 12.30 -6.80 7.52
N TYR A 44 11.14 -7.36 7.30
CA TYR A 44 10.11 -7.42 8.32
C TYR A 44 9.31 -8.73 8.27
N ASN A 45 9.45 -9.54 9.29
CA ASN A 45 8.77 -10.84 9.40
C ASN A 45 7.67 -10.88 10.47
N GLY A 46 7.50 -9.79 11.21
CA GLY A 46 6.48 -9.68 12.26
C GLY A 46 5.08 -9.42 11.70
N PRO A 47 4.09 -9.34 12.60
CA PRO A 47 2.71 -8.96 12.27
C PRO A 47 2.63 -7.56 11.67
N PHE A 48 1.72 -7.35 10.73
CA PHE A 48 1.55 -6.03 10.14
C PHE A 48 1.14 -4.98 11.16
N LYS A 49 1.83 -3.84 11.13
CA LYS A 49 1.48 -2.65 11.93
C LYS A 49 0.55 -1.75 11.11
N PRO A 50 -0.58 -1.29 11.69
CA PRO A 50 -1.54 -0.44 10.96
C PRO A 50 -0.90 0.82 10.36
N GLY A 51 -1.31 1.20 9.15
CA GLY A 51 -0.84 2.40 8.46
C GLY A 51 0.55 2.30 7.85
N LYS A 52 1.22 1.15 7.89
CA LYS A 52 2.49 0.90 7.20
C LYS A 52 2.25 0.29 5.82
N ILE A 53 3.20 0.50 4.91
CA ILE A 53 3.20 -0.16 3.61
C ILE A 53 4.20 -1.30 3.64
N TYR A 54 3.75 -2.47 3.21
CA TYR A 54 4.55 -3.68 3.08
C TYR A 54 4.61 -4.13 1.63
N ILE A 55 5.77 -4.65 1.24
CA ILE A 55 6.00 -5.36 -0.01
C ILE A 55 6.52 -6.74 0.31
N PHE A 56 6.01 -7.76 -0.39
CA PHE A 56 6.43 -9.14 -0.18
C PHE A 56 6.00 -10.02 -1.36
N ARG A 57 6.59 -11.19 -1.45
CA ARG A 57 6.08 -12.25 -2.31
C ARG A 57 5.11 -13.12 -1.53
N TYR A 58 3.94 -13.37 -2.09
CA TYR A 58 2.90 -14.16 -1.47
C TYR A 58 2.57 -15.39 -2.29
N GLU A 59 2.80 -16.55 -1.70
CA GLU A 59 2.54 -17.84 -2.34
C GLU A 59 1.63 -18.68 -1.42
N ASN A 60 0.34 -18.58 -1.63
CA ASN A 60 -0.64 -19.41 -0.96
C ASN A 60 -1.21 -20.44 -1.97
N PRO A 61 -0.98 -21.74 -1.76
CA PRO A 61 -1.50 -22.79 -2.65
C PRO A 61 -3.02 -22.75 -2.86
N LYS A 62 -3.76 -22.36 -1.81
CA LYS A 62 -5.22 -22.27 -1.83
C LYS A 62 -5.77 -21.00 -2.49
N THR A 63 -4.92 -20.04 -2.85
CA THR A 63 -5.38 -18.76 -3.42
C THR A 63 -6.11 -18.95 -4.74
N LYS A 64 -5.68 -19.91 -5.57
CA LYS A 64 -6.32 -20.22 -6.87
C LYS A 64 -7.75 -20.71 -6.70
N ASP A 65 -8.01 -21.44 -5.62
CA ASP A 65 -9.31 -22.07 -5.38
C ASP A 65 -10.31 -21.09 -4.73
N THR A 66 -9.79 -20.06 -4.04
CA THR A 66 -10.59 -19.16 -3.22
C THR A 66 -10.77 -17.78 -3.82
N LEU A 67 -9.88 -17.34 -4.71
CA LEU A 67 -9.89 -16.01 -5.30
C LEU A 67 -9.97 -16.09 -6.83
N GLU A 68 -10.88 -15.33 -7.41
CA GLU A 68 -11.01 -15.18 -8.86
C GLU A 68 -9.71 -14.59 -9.47
N TRP A 69 -9.00 -13.78 -8.68
CA TRP A 69 -7.72 -13.16 -9.06
C TRP A 69 -6.88 -12.86 -7.81
N TRP A 70 -5.58 -12.96 -7.94
CA TRP A 70 -4.63 -12.71 -6.86
C TRP A 70 -3.36 -12.03 -7.37
N ASP A 71 -2.66 -11.41 -6.43
CA ASP A 71 -1.39 -10.75 -6.67
C ASP A 71 -0.27 -11.55 -6.00
N ARG A 72 0.74 -11.90 -6.77
CA ARG A 72 1.91 -12.63 -6.28
C ARG A 72 2.89 -11.74 -5.53
N ASN A 73 2.95 -10.48 -5.92
CA ASN A 73 3.87 -9.49 -5.38
C ASN A 73 3.09 -8.28 -4.86
N PRO A 74 2.29 -8.46 -3.80
CA PRO A 74 1.41 -7.41 -3.32
C PRO A 74 2.19 -6.25 -2.69
N VAL A 75 1.68 -5.05 -2.93
CA VAL A 75 2.01 -3.82 -2.21
C VAL A 75 0.85 -3.50 -1.30
N VAL A 76 1.03 -3.63 0.00
CA VAL A 76 -0.07 -3.64 0.97
C VAL A 76 0.03 -2.49 1.94
N LEU A 77 -1.00 -1.65 1.97
CA LEU A 77 -1.22 -0.70 3.05
C LEU A 77 -1.93 -1.45 4.19
N SER A 78 -1.26 -1.61 5.30
CA SER A 78 -1.72 -2.42 6.41
C SER A 78 -2.88 -1.80 7.19
N LEU A 79 -3.84 -2.62 7.54
CA LEU A 79 -4.93 -2.37 8.49
C LEU A 79 -4.70 -3.08 9.84
N GLY A 80 -3.50 -3.65 10.04
CA GLY A 80 -3.16 -4.44 11.22
C GLY A 80 -3.48 -5.91 11.04
N GLN A 81 -3.90 -6.54 12.12
CA GLN A 81 -4.29 -7.95 12.15
C GLN A 81 -5.78 -8.12 12.37
N HIS A 82 -6.32 -9.20 11.83
CA HIS A 82 -7.68 -9.66 12.06
C HIS A 82 -7.67 -11.19 12.03
N ASP A 83 -8.21 -11.82 13.07
CA ASP A 83 -8.25 -13.28 13.24
C ASP A 83 -6.88 -13.97 13.04
N GLY A 84 -5.83 -13.41 13.62
CA GLY A 84 -4.48 -13.96 13.54
C GLY A 84 -3.81 -13.87 12.16
N LYS A 85 -4.44 -13.17 11.23
CA LYS A 85 -3.91 -12.92 9.88
C LYS A 85 -3.63 -11.45 9.68
N ASP A 86 -2.66 -11.13 8.85
CA ASP A 86 -2.44 -9.76 8.44
C ASP A 86 -3.54 -9.30 7.49
N LEU A 87 -4.05 -8.11 7.75
CA LEU A 87 -5.09 -7.48 6.94
C LEU A 87 -4.56 -6.20 6.31
N GLY A 88 -4.87 -5.98 5.05
CA GLY A 88 -4.46 -4.75 4.38
C GLY A 88 -5.13 -4.51 3.04
N ILE A 89 -4.97 -3.30 2.55
CA ILE A 89 -5.43 -2.86 1.24
C ILE A 89 -4.32 -3.15 0.24
N ASN A 90 -4.58 -4.04 -0.72
CA ASN A 90 -3.65 -4.27 -1.82
C ASN A 90 -3.71 -3.09 -2.80
N LEU A 91 -2.67 -2.28 -2.81
CA LEU A 91 -2.56 -1.06 -3.60
C LEU A 91 -2.46 -1.33 -5.10
N ASN A 92 -2.01 -2.52 -5.51
CA ASN A 92 -1.98 -2.91 -6.92
C ASN A 92 -3.39 -3.13 -7.49
N LEU A 93 -4.40 -3.30 -6.64
CA LEU A 93 -5.80 -3.45 -7.04
C LEU A 93 -6.54 -2.11 -7.13
N ILE A 94 -5.87 -1.00 -6.86
CA ILE A 94 -6.47 0.33 -6.84
C ILE A 94 -5.95 1.13 -8.03
N PRO A 95 -6.84 1.75 -8.85
CA PRO A 95 -6.44 2.63 -9.93
C PRO A 95 -5.56 3.78 -9.44
N TYR A 96 -4.57 4.18 -10.23
CA TYR A 96 -3.55 5.17 -9.91
C TYR A 96 -4.10 6.43 -9.21
N ALA A 97 -5.07 7.12 -9.83
CA ALA A 97 -5.62 8.35 -9.26
C ALA A 97 -6.28 8.14 -7.88
N ARG A 98 -6.91 6.97 -7.66
CA ARG A 98 -7.52 6.61 -6.39
C ARG A 98 -6.49 6.21 -5.34
N LYS A 99 -5.41 5.56 -5.78
CA LYS A 99 -4.27 5.22 -4.93
C LYS A 99 -3.63 6.47 -4.34
N ILE A 100 -3.38 7.49 -5.16
CA ILE A 100 -2.86 8.78 -4.68
C ILE A 100 -3.81 9.39 -3.65
N GLN A 101 -5.11 9.47 -3.93
CA GLN A 101 -6.08 10.04 -3.00
C GLN A 101 -6.11 9.31 -1.65
N LEU A 102 -5.98 7.99 -1.66
CA LEU A 102 -5.92 7.18 -0.45
C LEU A 102 -4.65 7.48 0.34
N LEU A 103 -3.51 7.39 -0.35
CA LEU A 103 -2.20 7.56 0.29
C LEU A 103 -1.98 8.99 0.78
N ASP A 104 -2.44 10.01 0.07
CA ASP A 104 -2.35 11.42 0.48
C ASP A 104 -3.01 11.64 1.85
N LYS A 105 -4.22 11.11 2.05
CA LYS A 105 -4.93 11.24 3.33
C LYS A 105 -4.18 10.59 4.50
N ILE A 106 -3.53 9.45 4.24
CA ILE A 106 -2.81 8.73 5.28
C ILE A 106 -1.45 9.40 5.53
N TYR A 107 -0.84 9.89 4.48
CA TYR A 107 0.41 10.63 4.54
C TYR A 107 0.31 11.87 5.42
N ASP A 108 -0.73 12.67 5.24
CA ASP A 108 -0.98 13.87 6.05
C ASP A 108 -1.18 13.52 7.55
N GLN A 109 -1.88 12.43 7.84
CA GLN A 109 -2.05 11.95 9.22
C GLN A 109 -0.74 11.47 9.84
N TYR A 110 0.09 10.81 9.04
CA TYR A 110 1.39 10.31 9.46
C TYR A 110 2.34 11.46 9.80
N GLU A 111 2.40 12.46 8.97
CA GLU A 111 3.22 13.66 9.16
C GLU A 111 2.83 14.46 10.40
N SER A 112 1.55 14.76 10.54
CA SER A 112 1.01 15.44 11.72
C SER A 112 1.38 14.73 13.02
N ARG A 113 1.48 13.41 12.98
CA ARG A 113 1.88 12.60 14.14
C ARG A 113 3.38 12.69 14.40
N ILE A 114 4.23 12.62 13.38
CA ILE A 114 5.68 12.79 13.51
C ILE A 114 5.97 14.17 14.12
N ASP A 115 5.40 15.23 13.57
CA ASP A 115 5.55 16.58 14.09
C ASP A 115 5.15 16.70 15.57
N THR A 116 4.06 16.02 15.95
CA THR A 116 3.61 16.01 17.34
C THR A 116 4.58 15.27 18.25
N MET A 117 5.16 14.16 17.79
CA MET A 117 6.14 13.40 18.57
C MET A 117 7.46 14.15 18.73
N VAL A 118 7.94 14.78 17.66
CA VAL A 118 9.15 15.64 17.69
C VAL A 118 8.95 16.81 18.65
N LYS A 119 7.83 17.52 18.58
CA LYS A 119 7.50 18.64 19.48
C LYS A 119 7.43 18.22 20.95
N ARG A 120 7.13 16.97 21.26
CA ARG A 120 7.07 16.44 22.62
C ARG A 120 8.42 15.90 23.11
N GLY A 121 9.50 16.13 22.39
CA GLY A 121 10.85 15.68 22.79
C GLY A 121 11.02 14.15 22.84
N ARG A 122 10.06 13.40 22.33
CA ARG A 122 10.17 11.95 22.14
C ARG A 122 10.96 11.72 20.87
N GLY A 123 12.27 11.75 21.03
CA GLY A 123 13.24 11.57 19.96
C GLY A 123 12.94 10.32 19.17
N ASP A 124 13.28 10.41 17.90
CA ASP A 124 13.18 9.38 16.90
C ASP A 124 11.73 8.85 16.71
N ALA A 125 10.96 9.62 15.93
CA ALA A 125 9.76 9.11 15.31
C ALA A 125 10.16 8.02 14.29
N SER A 126 10.98 7.07 14.77
CA SER A 126 11.41 5.95 13.98
C SER A 126 10.17 5.30 13.38
N SER A 127 10.30 5.00 12.15
CA SER A 127 9.36 4.33 11.28
C SER A 127 8.63 3.12 11.90
N GLU A 128 9.00 2.68 13.09
CA GLU A 128 8.53 1.46 13.74
C GLU A 128 7.09 1.51 14.26
N GLN A 129 6.59 2.68 14.60
CA GLN A 129 5.23 2.79 15.11
C GLN A 129 4.25 3.10 13.97
N GLY A 130 3.42 2.14 13.60
CA GLY A 130 2.33 2.35 12.68
C GLY A 130 1.37 3.48 13.12
N ILE A 131 0.33 3.76 12.36
CA ILE A 131 -0.76 4.67 12.74
C ILE A 131 -1.82 3.84 13.49
N PRO A 132 -1.86 3.83 14.83
CA PRO A 132 -2.77 2.97 15.59
C PRO A 132 -4.24 3.22 15.27
N SER A 133 -4.57 4.42 14.78
CA SER A 133 -5.93 4.76 14.34
C SER A 133 -6.29 4.16 12.98
N PHE A 134 -5.34 3.63 12.23
CA PHE A 134 -5.58 3.07 10.89
C PHE A 134 -5.86 1.57 10.95
N THR A 135 -6.72 1.14 11.85
CA THR A 135 -7.18 -0.25 11.96
C THR A 135 -8.41 -0.48 11.12
N TYR A 136 -8.66 -1.73 10.74
CA TYR A 136 -9.80 -2.11 9.91
C TYR A 136 -11.13 -1.58 10.46
N GLU A 137 -11.40 -1.77 11.74
CA GLU A 137 -12.65 -1.35 12.38
C GLU A 137 -12.89 0.16 12.24
N ARG A 138 -11.84 0.95 12.37
CA ARG A 138 -11.93 2.43 12.26
C ARG A 138 -12.06 2.91 10.83
N VAL A 139 -11.43 2.23 9.86
CA VAL A 139 -11.45 2.66 8.46
C VAL A 139 -12.55 1.99 7.65
N LYS A 140 -13.21 0.96 8.16
CA LYS A 140 -14.27 0.22 7.48
C LYS A 140 -15.34 1.12 6.85
N PRO A 141 -15.93 2.12 7.53
CA PRO A 141 -16.92 3.01 6.91
C PRO A 141 -16.35 3.79 5.71
N PHE A 142 -15.08 4.19 5.81
CA PHE A 142 -14.39 4.86 4.71
C PHE A 142 -14.15 3.90 3.53
N LEU A 143 -13.74 2.66 3.80
CA LEU A 143 -13.51 1.64 2.77
C LEU A 143 -14.80 1.30 2.01
N GLU A 144 -15.92 1.20 2.72
CA GLU A 144 -17.24 0.96 2.15
C GLU A 144 -17.69 2.13 1.28
N LYS A 145 -17.59 3.36 1.79
CA LYS A 145 -17.96 4.58 1.06
C LYS A 145 -17.13 4.80 -0.21
N THR A 146 -15.86 4.42 -0.20
CA THR A 146 -14.94 4.67 -1.31
C THR A 146 -14.80 3.50 -2.28
N GLY A 147 -15.32 2.31 -1.90
CA GLY A 147 -15.14 1.07 -2.65
C GLY A 147 -13.76 0.41 -2.49
N PHE A 148 -12.88 0.96 -1.65
CA PHE A 148 -11.58 0.35 -1.39
C PHE A 148 -11.67 -0.97 -0.64
N GLY A 149 -12.82 -1.27 -0.02
CA GLY A 149 -13.10 -2.57 0.57
C GLY A 149 -12.89 -3.74 -0.39
N ALA A 150 -13.13 -3.54 -1.69
CA ALA A 150 -12.87 -4.55 -2.71
C ALA A 150 -11.38 -4.89 -2.89
N ALA A 151 -10.46 -4.05 -2.43
CA ALA A 151 -9.02 -4.26 -2.45
C ALA A 151 -8.47 -4.81 -1.13
N VAL A 152 -9.29 -4.96 -0.10
CA VAL A 152 -8.87 -5.53 1.19
C VAL A 152 -8.60 -7.02 1.04
N ARG A 153 -7.47 -7.45 1.57
CA ARG A 153 -7.00 -8.85 1.53
C ARG A 153 -6.43 -9.25 2.88
N THR A 154 -6.57 -10.53 3.19
CA THR A 154 -5.92 -11.19 4.33
C THR A 154 -4.70 -11.96 3.85
N TYR A 155 -3.65 -11.94 4.65
CA TYR A 155 -2.38 -12.60 4.36
C TYR A 155 -1.95 -13.44 5.56
N ILE A 156 -1.60 -14.70 5.29
CA ILE A 156 -1.06 -15.61 6.30
C ILE A 156 0.42 -15.28 6.48
N ILE A 157 0.84 -14.97 7.70
CA ILE A 157 2.21 -14.50 8.01
C ILE A 157 3.26 -15.47 7.47
N GLY A 158 3.13 -16.77 7.73
CA GLY A 158 4.09 -17.80 7.30
C GLY A 158 4.20 -18.02 5.79
N LEU A 159 3.27 -17.45 4.99
CA LEU A 159 3.29 -17.55 3.53
C LEU A 159 3.86 -16.32 2.83
N ARG A 160 4.22 -15.29 3.60
CA ARG A 160 4.93 -14.13 3.08
C ARG A 160 6.42 -14.44 2.97
N LYS A 161 7.00 -14.19 1.81
CA LYS A 161 8.44 -14.33 1.56
C LYS A 161 9.04 -12.96 1.24
N ASN A 162 10.24 -12.72 1.74
CA ASN A 162 10.97 -11.46 1.53
C ASN A 162 10.12 -10.23 1.90
N SER A 163 9.42 -10.32 3.03
CA SER A 163 8.56 -9.24 3.49
C SER A 163 9.39 -8.05 3.97
N ARG A 164 9.02 -6.86 3.53
CA ARG A 164 9.70 -5.61 3.84
C ARG A 164 8.70 -4.51 4.13
N VAL A 165 9.06 -3.64 5.07
CA VAL A 165 8.34 -2.41 5.32
C VAL A 165 8.96 -1.28 4.49
N VAL A 166 8.12 -0.49 3.83
CA VAL A 166 8.55 0.65 3.02
C VAL A 166 8.60 1.90 3.87
N SER A 167 9.75 2.58 3.86
CA SER A 167 9.89 3.88 4.48
C SER A 167 8.86 4.87 3.90
N TYR A 168 8.31 5.67 4.77
CA TYR A 168 7.38 6.72 4.45
C TYR A 168 7.91 7.68 3.36
N SER A 169 9.22 8.00 3.34
CA SER A 169 9.86 8.82 2.31
C SER A 169 9.81 8.23 0.89
N LYS A 170 9.36 6.98 0.72
CA LYS A 170 9.23 6.30 -0.58
C LYS A 170 7.78 6.05 -1.00
N TRP A 171 6.83 6.60 -0.28
CA TRP A 171 5.41 6.43 -0.63
C TRP A 171 5.04 7.11 -1.95
N ASN A 172 5.75 8.16 -2.34
CA ASN A 172 5.65 8.76 -3.67
C ASN A 172 5.94 7.74 -4.79
N ARG A 173 6.98 6.89 -4.64
CA ARG A 173 7.27 5.80 -5.57
C ARG A 173 6.22 4.70 -5.51
N VAL A 174 5.79 4.32 -4.30
CA VAL A 174 4.71 3.33 -4.13
C VAL A 174 3.44 3.74 -4.86
N ALA A 175 3.08 5.02 -4.80
CA ALA A 175 1.90 5.53 -5.47
C ALA A 175 1.97 5.37 -7.01
N LEU A 176 3.18 5.40 -7.57
CA LEU A 176 3.45 5.26 -9.01
C LEU A 176 3.58 3.82 -9.48
N ILE A 177 3.70 2.83 -8.57
CA ILE A 177 3.79 1.43 -8.96
C ILE A 177 2.48 0.99 -9.60
N ASP A 178 2.56 0.55 -10.83
CA ASP A 178 1.44 -0.03 -11.60
C ASP A 178 1.87 -1.41 -12.10
N LEU A 179 1.74 -2.39 -11.21
CA LEU A 179 2.16 -3.77 -11.50
C LEU A 179 1.02 -4.54 -12.13
N ASN A 180 1.19 -4.92 -13.39
CA ASN A 180 0.26 -5.77 -14.12
C ASN A 180 0.46 -7.28 -13.85
N ASP A 181 0.95 -7.67 -12.67
CA ASP A 181 1.25 -9.08 -12.35
C ASP A 181 0.12 -9.79 -11.57
N ILE A 182 -1.11 -9.38 -11.85
CA ILE A 182 -2.31 -10.03 -11.29
C ILE A 182 -2.59 -11.31 -12.08
N LYS A 183 -2.72 -12.42 -11.37
CA LYS A 183 -3.06 -13.73 -11.92
C LYS A 183 -4.57 -13.96 -11.84
N GLY A 184 -5.14 -14.67 -12.81
CA GLY A 184 -6.56 -15.04 -12.84
C GLY A 184 -7.50 -14.02 -13.49
N ALA A 185 -7.11 -12.75 -13.62
CA ALA A 185 -7.88 -11.73 -14.33
C ALA A 185 -6.97 -10.63 -14.88
N THR A 186 -7.50 -9.87 -15.81
CA THR A 186 -6.84 -8.61 -16.23
C THR A 186 -7.01 -7.56 -15.13
N ILE A 187 -6.04 -6.67 -15.01
CA ILE A 187 -6.12 -5.54 -14.05
C ILE A 187 -7.36 -4.68 -14.27
N ASN A 188 -7.80 -4.55 -15.54
CA ASN A 188 -9.03 -3.84 -15.91
C ASN A 188 -10.29 -4.48 -15.29
N LYS A 189 -10.34 -5.82 -15.16
CA LYS A 189 -11.45 -6.52 -14.51
C LYS A 189 -11.46 -6.22 -13.01
N ALA A 190 -10.30 -6.20 -12.35
CA ALA A 190 -10.17 -5.82 -10.96
C ALA A 190 -10.60 -4.36 -10.73
N TYR A 191 -10.13 -3.43 -11.56
CA TYR A 191 -10.51 -2.01 -11.51
C TYR A 191 -12.00 -1.78 -11.79
N SER A 192 -12.59 -2.53 -12.74
CA SER A 192 -14.03 -2.47 -13.04
C SER A 192 -14.87 -2.87 -11.83
N LYS A 193 -14.46 -3.91 -11.09
CA LYS A 193 -15.17 -4.35 -9.88
C LYS A 193 -15.17 -3.26 -8.80
N ILE A 194 -14.03 -2.60 -8.57
CA ILE A 194 -13.91 -1.46 -7.65
C ILE A 194 -14.75 -0.28 -8.14
N GLY A 195 -14.72 0.03 -9.43
CA GLY A 195 -15.51 1.11 -10.02
C GLY A 195 -17.03 0.88 -9.93
N LYS A 196 -17.50 -0.35 -10.10
CA LYS A 196 -18.92 -0.73 -9.93
C LYS A 196 -19.36 -0.59 -8.48
N TYR A 197 -18.52 -0.98 -7.54
CA TYR A 197 -18.79 -0.83 -6.12
C TYR A 197 -18.98 0.65 -5.75
N ILE A 198 -18.12 1.53 -6.26
CA ILE A 198 -18.22 2.99 -6.04
C ILE A 198 -19.53 3.55 -6.60
N LYS A 199 -19.94 3.13 -7.81
CA LYS A 199 -21.20 3.59 -8.42
C LYS A 199 -22.44 3.15 -7.62
N LYS A 200 -22.43 1.94 -7.07
CA LYS A 200 -23.54 1.38 -6.29
C LYS A 200 -23.75 2.08 -4.94
N HIS A 201 -22.70 2.65 -4.34
CA HIS A 201 -22.72 3.26 -3.01
C HIS A 201 -22.66 4.81 -3.06
N LYS A 202 -22.82 5.40 -4.24
CA LYS A 202 -22.91 6.87 -4.44
C LYS A 202 -24.35 7.41 -4.42
N LYS A 203 -25.33 6.62 -3.96
CA LYS A 203 -26.70 7.07 -3.72
C LYS A 203 -26.86 7.59 -2.29
#